data_e80b66d1e0f7b598ac4ca4d74ff57d93
#
_entry.id   e80b66d1e0f7b598ac4ca4d74ff57d93
#
_cell.length_a   1.000
_cell.length_b   1.000
_cell.length_c   1.000
_cell.angle_alpha   90.00
_cell.angle_beta   90.00
_cell.angle_gamma   90.00
#
_symmetry.space_group_name_H-M   'P 1'
#
loop_
_entity.id
_entity.type
_entity.pdbx_description
1 polymer ?
#
loop_
_entity_poly.entity_id
_entity_poly.type
_entity_poly.pdbx_seq_one_letter_code
_entity_poly.pdbx_strand_id
1 'polypeptide(L)'
;AMRFSTTQLNELEAKISRADGEALARELDIFNRIVAEADALGPQLAMVADGLARLDVAAANAEWAAEASAVRPELSATPVFEAEGARHPVVEAALRASGQGFTANDCRLDASGEFGPRLMLITGPNMAGKSTYIRQIALIALMAHIGCWVPASACRLGLVDRIFSRVGASDDLARGH
;
A
#
# COMPACT_ATOMS: atom_id res chain seq x y z
N ALA A 1 8.35 -62.20 -26.19
CA ALA A 1 8.08 -62.97 -25.00
C ALA A 1 6.62 -63.38 -25.03
N MET A 2 6.34 -64.70 -24.98
CA MET A 2 4.97 -65.20 -24.84
C MET A 2 4.49 -64.88 -23.43
N ARG A 3 3.35 -64.17 -23.33
CA ARG A 3 2.68 -63.97 -22.03
C ARG A 3 1.65 -65.11 -21.87
N PHE A 4 1.83 -65.88 -20.83
CA PHE A 4 0.89 -66.91 -20.43
C PHE A 4 -0.12 -66.32 -19.44
N SER A 5 -1.40 -66.53 -19.62
CA SER A 5 -2.48 -66.12 -18.75
C SER A 5 -3.22 -67.32 -18.26
N THR A 6 -3.62 -67.36 -17.01
CA THR A 6 -4.53 -68.34 -16.44
C THR A 6 -5.84 -67.68 -16.06
N THR A 7 -6.93 -68.46 -15.99
CA THR A 7 -8.26 -67.95 -15.58
C THR A 7 -8.16 -67.23 -14.22
N GLN A 8 -7.42 -67.82 -13.27
CA GLN A 8 -7.25 -67.25 -11.93
C GLN A 8 -6.48 -65.92 -11.95
N LEU A 9 -5.46 -65.81 -12.82
CA LEU A 9 -4.69 -64.54 -12.96
C LEU A 9 -5.56 -63.42 -13.53
N ASN A 10 -6.36 -63.74 -14.56
CA ASN A 10 -7.30 -62.75 -15.14
C ASN A 10 -8.37 -62.31 -14.13
N GLU A 11 -8.87 -63.22 -13.28
CA GLU A 11 -9.84 -62.87 -12.22
C GLU A 11 -9.19 -61.96 -11.17
N LEU A 12 -7.93 -62.20 -10.80
CA LEU A 12 -7.19 -61.34 -9.85
C LEU A 12 -6.90 -59.96 -10.45
N GLU A 13 -6.44 -59.88 -11.70
CA GLU A 13 -6.26 -58.63 -12.40
C GLU A 13 -7.56 -57.81 -12.48
N ALA A 14 -8.67 -58.45 -12.80
CA ALA A 14 -9.98 -57.81 -12.82
C ALA A 14 -10.41 -57.29 -11.43
N LYS A 15 -10.11 -58.02 -10.36
CA LYS A 15 -10.38 -57.56 -8.97
C LYS A 15 -9.52 -56.38 -8.58
N ILE A 16 -8.22 -56.42 -8.90
CA ILE A 16 -7.29 -55.31 -8.61
C ILE A 16 -7.75 -54.05 -9.37
N SER A 17 -8.00 -54.18 -10.67
CA SER A 17 -8.42 -53.02 -11.47
C SER A 17 -9.76 -52.42 -10.98
N ARG A 18 -10.68 -53.24 -10.50
CA ARG A 18 -11.95 -52.80 -9.93
C ARG A 18 -11.73 -52.09 -8.60
N ALA A 19 -10.89 -52.66 -7.72
CA ALA A 19 -10.55 -52.05 -6.45
C ALA A 19 -9.85 -50.67 -6.63
N ASP A 20 -8.93 -50.56 -7.58
CA ASP A 20 -8.28 -49.29 -7.93
C ASP A 20 -9.31 -48.26 -8.44
N GLY A 21 -10.23 -48.65 -9.29
CA GLY A 21 -11.31 -47.77 -9.77
C GLY A 21 -12.25 -47.33 -8.65
N GLU A 22 -12.61 -48.22 -7.73
CA GLU A 22 -13.43 -47.89 -6.56
C GLU A 22 -12.71 -46.95 -5.59
N ALA A 23 -11.41 -47.15 -5.36
CA ALA A 23 -10.58 -46.26 -4.53
C ALA A 23 -10.55 -44.86 -5.11
N LEU A 24 -10.21 -44.72 -6.41
CA LEU A 24 -10.19 -43.43 -7.09
C LEU A 24 -11.56 -42.73 -7.06
N ALA A 25 -12.64 -43.46 -7.29
CA ALA A 25 -13.98 -42.88 -7.22
C ALA A 25 -14.32 -42.34 -5.82
N ARG A 26 -13.89 -43.04 -4.76
CA ARG A 26 -14.04 -42.58 -3.39
C ARG A 26 -13.20 -41.35 -3.07
N GLU A 27 -11.95 -41.30 -3.53
CA GLU A 27 -11.08 -40.16 -3.38
C GLU A 27 -11.67 -38.91 -4.05
N LEU A 28 -12.16 -39.06 -5.27
CA LEU A 28 -12.80 -37.96 -6.01
C LEU A 28 -14.09 -37.48 -5.33
N ASP A 29 -14.92 -38.40 -4.80
CA ASP A 29 -16.13 -38.04 -4.06
C ASP A 29 -15.79 -37.20 -2.80
N ILE A 30 -14.82 -37.67 -2.02
CA ILE A 30 -14.34 -36.92 -0.84
C ILE A 30 -13.79 -35.55 -1.22
N PHE A 31 -12.93 -35.50 -2.25
CA PHE A 31 -12.37 -34.26 -2.75
C PHE A 31 -13.45 -33.27 -3.17
N ASN A 32 -14.40 -33.72 -3.99
CA ASN A 32 -15.47 -32.85 -4.47
C ASN A 32 -16.37 -32.32 -3.32
N ARG A 33 -16.62 -33.14 -2.28
CA ARG A 33 -17.33 -32.65 -1.09
C ARG A 33 -16.57 -31.58 -0.36
N ILE A 34 -15.27 -31.78 -0.14
CA ILE A 34 -14.44 -30.77 0.53
C ILE A 34 -14.38 -29.46 -0.28
N VAL A 35 -14.26 -29.57 -1.61
CA VAL A 35 -14.29 -28.40 -2.50
C VAL A 35 -15.62 -27.66 -2.40
N ALA A 36 -16.74 -28.41 -2.44
CA ALA A 36 -18.06 -27.80 -2.34
C ALA A 36 -18.30 -27.13 -0.99
N GLU A 37 -17.83 -27.71 0.12
CA GLU A 37 -17.90 -27.10 1.45
C GLU A 37 -17.04 -25.83 1.53
N ALA A 38 -15.82 -25.85 0.98
CA ALA A 38 -14.94 -24.68 0.94
C ALA A 38 -15.54 -23.54 0.08
N ASP A 39 -16.08 -23.86 -1.09
CA ASP A 39 -16.72 -22.89 -1.98
C ASP A 39 -17.96 -22.25 -1.34
N ALA A 40 -18.77 -23.05 -0.64
CA ALA A 40 -19.93 -22.52 0.10
C ALA A 40 -19.55 -21.51 1.20
N LEU A 41 -18.34 -21.58 1.76
CA LEU A 41 -17.81 -20.64 2.74
C LEU A 41 -17.13 -19.40 2.10
N GLY A 42 -16.94 -19.41 0.78
CA GLY A 42 -16.24 -18.35 0.04
C GLY A 42 -16.70 -16.93 0.38
N PRO A 43 -18.00 -16.61 0.36
CA PRO A 43 -18.49 -15.27 0.72
C PRO A 43 -18.17 -14.87 2.16
N GLN A 44 -18.24 -15.79 3.10
CA GLN A 44 -17.93 -15.54 4.51
C GLN A 44 -16.43 -15.31 4.72
N LEU A 45 -15.59 -16.12 4.07
CA LEU A 45 -14.14 -15.96 4.09
C LEU A 45 -13.71 -14.61 3.48
N ALA A 46 -14.33 -14.21 2.38
CA ALA A 46 -14.06 -12.90 1.76
C ALA A 46 -14.44 -11.74 2.69
N MET A 47 -15.56 -11.82 3.39
CA MET A 47 -15.98 -10.81 4.36
C MET A 47 -15.02 -10.71 5.56
N VAL A 48 -14.58 -11.86 6.08
CA VAL A 48 -13.59 -11.91 7.17
C VAL A 48 -12.24 -11.35 6.70
N ALA A 49 -11.79 -11.70 5.51
CA ALA A 49 -10.56 -11.21 4.93
C ALA A 49 -10.58 -9.68 4.74
N ASP A 50 -11.69 -9.10 4.24
CA ASP A 50 -11.85 -7.64 4.14
C ASP A 50 -11.81 -6.97 5.53
N GLY A 51 -12.47 -7.54 6.51
CA GLY A 51 -12.44 -7.03 7.89
C GLY A 51 -11.03 -7.05 8.50
N LEU A 52 -10.30 -8.14 8.32
CA LEU A 52 -8.91 -8.26 8.77
C LEU A 52 -7.98 -7.29 8.04
N ALA A 53 -8.14 -7.13 6.72
CA ALA A 53 -7.34 -6.18 5.95
C ALA A 53 -7.55 -4.73 6.41
N ARG A 54 -8.78 -4.33 6.71
CA ARG A 54 -9.07 -3.00 7.26
C ARG A 54 -8.46 -2.80 8.64
N LEU A 55 -8.51 -3.80 9.50
CA LEU A 55 -7.91 -3.76 10.82
C LEU A 55 -6.39 -3.65 10.73
N ASP A 56 -5.76 -4.42 9.86
CA ASP A 56 -4.32 -4.41 9.64
C ASP A 56 -3.83 -3.04 9.17
N VAL A 57 -4.49 -2.46 8.15
CA VAL A 57 -4.18 -1.10 7.67
C VAL A 57 -4.38 -0.04 8.77
N ALA A 58 -5.45 -0.14 9.56
CA ALA A 58 -5.70 0.80 10.63
C ALA A 58 -4.64 0.70 11.74
N ALA A 59 -4.23 -0.51 12.11
CA ALA A 59 -3.19 -0.76 13.10
C ALA A 59 -1.83 -0.23 12.62
N ALA A 60 -1.43 -0.54 11.38
CA ALA A 60 -0.19 -0.05 10.79
C ALA A 60 -0.15 1.49 10.71
N ASN A 61 -1.26 2.13 10.32
CA ASN A 61 -1.36 3.59 10.31
C ASN A 61 -1.26 4.19 11.72
N ALA A 62 -1.87 3.56 12.73
CA ALA A 62 -1.81 4.04 14.11
C ALA A 62 -0.38 3.94 14.68
N GLU A 63 0.30 2.83 14.45
CA GLU A 63 1.70 2.62 14.87
C GLU A 63 2.61 3.65 14.20
N TRP A 64 2.53 3.79 12.88
CA TRP A 64 3.29 4.78 12.15
C TRP A 64 3.02 6.21 12.63
N ALA A 65 1.75 6.56 12.85
CA ALA A 65 1.38 7.89 13.32
C ALA A 65 1.95 8.20 14.71
N ALA A 66 1.98 7.23 15.60
CA ALA A 66 2.59 7.35 16.92
C ALA A 66 4.11 7.56 16.83
N GLU A 67 4.80 6.73 16.03
CA GLU A 67 6.24 6.82 15.85
C GLU A 67 6.69 8.11 15.17
N ALA A 68 5.95 8.55 14.14
CA ALA A 68 6.25 9.77 13.39
C ALA A 68 5.70 11.04 14.06
N SER A 69 5.02 10.95 15.20
CA SER A 69 4.30 12.09 15.77
C SER A 69 3.45 12.80 14.72
N ALA A 70 2.71 12.02 13.95
CA ALA A 70 1.87 12.51 12.88
C ALA A 70 0.51 13.00 13.40
N VAL A 71 -0.15 13.85 12.63
CA VAL A 71 -1.48 14.39 12.95
C VAL A 71 -2.51 13.93 11.93
N ARG A 72 -3.76 13.84 12.35
CA ARG A 72 -4.88 13.57 11.45
C ARG A 72 -5.12 14.82 10.59
N PRO A 73 -5.05 14.73 9.24
CA PRO A 73 -5.34 15.88 8.39
C PRO A 73 -6.83 16.22 8.43
N GLU A 74 -7.15 17.51 8.43
CA GLU A 74 -8.50 18.02 8.21
C GLU A 74 -8.75 18.12 6.71
N LEU A 75 -9.80 17.44 6.21
CA LEU A 75 -10.21 17.54 4.81
C LEU A 75 -11.20 18.68 4.64
N SER A 76 -10.94 19.56 3.67
CA SER A 76 -11.71 20.75 3.38
C SER A 76 -12.43 20.64 2.03
N ALA A 77 -13.62 21.24 1.94
CA ALA A 77 -14.30 21.42 0.66
C ALA A 77 -13.69 22.54 -0.18
N THR A 78 -12.90 23.46 0.44
CA THR A 78 -12.19 24.52 -0.27
C THR A 78 -10.83 24.02 -0.76
N PRO A 79 -10.33 24.46 -1.92
CA PRO A 79 -9.09 23.97 -2.52
C PRO A 79 -7.86 24.63 -1.87
N VAL A 80 -7.59 24.27 -0.61
CA VAL A 80 -6.47 24.76 0.18
C VAL A 80 -5.44 23.65 0.43
N PHE A 81 -4.20 24.04 0.66
CA PHE A 81 -3.14 23.21 1.20
C PHE A 81 -2.45 23.99 2.31
N GLU A 82 -2.72 23.65 3.54
CA GLU A 82 -2.14 24.25 4.72
C GLU A 82 -1.49 23.16 5.57
N ALA A 83 -0.19 23.21 5.74
CA ALA A 83 0.57 22.29 6.57
C ALA A 83 1.57 23.10 7.42
N GLU A 84 1.48 22.95 8.72
CA GLU A 84 2.37 23.59 9.68
C GLU A 84 3.33 22.56 10.27
N GLY A 85 4.60 22.95 10.39
CA GLY A 85 5.62 22.05 10.93
C GLY A 85 5.73 20.73 10.17
N ALA A 86 5.53 20.77 8.86
CA ALA A 86 5.52 19.60 8.01
C ALA A 86 6.92 19.00 7.85
N ARG A 87 7.00 17.68 7.79
CA ARG A 87 8.25 16.91 7.71
C ARG A 87 8.18 15.90 6.59
N HIS A 88 9.33 15.57 6.02
CA HIS A 88 9.41 14.55 4.97
C HIS A 88 9.49 13.15 5.60
N PRO A 89 8.50 12.28 5.46
CA PRO A 89 8.43 11.03 6.23
C PRO A 89 9.67 10.14 6.09
N VAL A 90 10.17 10.00 4.87
CA VAL A 90 11.34 9.15 4.58
C VAL A 90 12.66 9.79 5.02
N VAL A 91 12.84 11.09 4.73
CA VAL A 91 14.08 11.80 5.08
C VAL A 91 14.19 11.99 6.59
N GLU A 92 13.09 12.32 7.26
CA GLU A 92 13.07 12.42 8.73
C GLU A 92 13.43 11.08 9.39
N ALA A 93 12.85 9.97 8.91
CA ALA A 93 13.17 8.65 9.44
C ALA A 93 14.66 8.29 9.25
N ALA A 94 15.22 8.59 8.08
CA ALA A 94 16.65 8.35 7.81
C ALA A 94 17.57 9.22 8.68
N LEU A 95 17.24 10.50 8.87
CA LEU A 95 17.99 11.40 9.75
C LEU A 95 17.92 10.96 11.21
N ARG A 96 16.73 10.57 11.69
CA ARG A 96 16.53 10.03 13.04
C ARG A 96 17.39 8.80 13.30
N ALA A 97 17.46 7.89 12.33
CA ALA A 97 18.31 6.69 12.43
C ALA A 97 19.80 7.02 12.53
N SER A 98 20.24 8.18 12.00
CA SER A 98 21.62 8.69 12.10
C SER A 98 21.83 9.67 13.26
N GLY A 99 20.84 9.84 14.14
CA GLY A 99 20.91 10.75 15.29
C GLY A 99 20.80 12.25 14.92
N GLN A 100 20.31 12.54 13.72
CA GLN A 100 20.14 13.92 13.22
C GLN A 100 18.67 14.33 13.25
N GLY A 101 18.42 15.64 13.40
CA GLY A 101 17.08 16.22 13.35
C GLY A 101 16.68 16.64 11.95
N PHE A 102 15.38 16.58 11.65
CA PHE A 102 14.78 17.16 10.45
C PHE A 102 14.28 18.57 10.76
N THR A 103 14.56 19.55 9.90
CA THR A 103 14.00 20.90 10.02
C THR A 103 12.62 20.91 9.38
N ALA A 104 11.59 21.10 10.21
CA ALA A 104 10.21 21.19 9.76
C ALA A 104 9.96 22.45 8.92
N ASN A 105 8.99 22.40 8.01
CA ASN A 105 8.67 23.46 7.08
C ASN A 105 7.16 23.66 6.97
N ASP A 106 6.73 24.90 6.81
CA ASP A 106 5.34 25.23 6.56
C ASP A 106 5.05 25.32 5.06
N CYS A 107 3.82 25.03 4.70
CA CYS A 107 3.32 25.24 3.34
C CYS A 107 1.90 25.79 3.40
N ARG A 108 1.64 26.87 2.67
CA ARG A 108 0.29 27.43 2.53
C ARG A 108 0.04 27.78 1.07
N LEU A 109 -0.96 27.13 0.49
CA LEU A 109 -1.46 27.37 -0.86
C LEU A 109 -2.99 27.40 -0.84
N ASP A 110 -3.58 28.26 -1.65
CA ASP A 110 -5.02 28.40 -1.79
C ASP A 110 -5.37 28.65 -3.25
N ALA A 111 -6.01 27.69 -3.91
CA ALA A 111 -6.38 27.82 -5.32
C ALA A 111 -7.47 28.89 -5.55
N SER A 112 -8.28 29.23 -4.55
CA SER A 112 -9.21 30.35 -4.62
C SER A 112 -8.50 31.70 -4.68
N GLY A 113 -7.37 31.80 -3.98
CA GLY A 113 -6.59 33.04 -3.82
C GLY A 113 -7.19 34.00 -2.82
N GLU A 114 -8.20 33.58 -2.04
CA GLU A 114 -8.83 34.44 -1.02
C GLU A 114 -8.01 34.48 0.28
N PHE A 115 -7.42 33.34 0.67
CA PHE A 115 -6.75 33.18 1.95
C PHE A 115 -5.26 32.91 1.84
N GLY A 116 -4.70 32.79 0.62
CA GLY A 116 -3.30 32.46 0.40
C GLY A 116 -2.86 32.53 -1.06
N PRO A 117 -1.56 32.31 -1.33
CA PRO A 117 -1.02 32.30 -2.68
C PRO A 117 -1.49 31.07 -3.46
N ARG A 118 -1.76 31.25 -4.76
CA ARG A 118 -2.07 30.15 -5.69
C ARG A 118 -0.82 29.40 -6.16
N LEU A 119 0.33 30.04 -6.07
CA LEU A 119 1.61 29.54 -6.54
C LEU A 119 2.70 29.90 -5.55
N MET A 120 3.58 28.96 -5.27
CA MET A 120 4.78 29.15 -4.47
C MET A 120 6.01 28.96 -5.36
N LEU A 121 6.89 29.97 -5.44
CA LEU A 121 8.17 29.87 -6.12
C LEU A 121 9.26 29.51 -5.11
N ILE A 122 9.87 28.33 -5.26
CA ILE A 122 10.91 27.83 -4.37
C ILE A 122 12.27 28.01 -5.03
N THR A 123 13.10 28.89 -4.49
CA THR A 123 14.45 29.21 -4.97
C THR A 123 15.48 28.87 -3.90
N GLY A 124 16.74 28.79 -4.28
CA GLY A 124 17.86 28.56 -3.38
C GLY A 124 18.99 27.77 -4.03
N PRO A 125 20.13 27.61 -3.36
CA PRO A 125 21.30 26.91 -3.88
C PRO A 125 21.01 25.41 -4.08
N ASN A 126 21.85 24.73 -4.88
CA ASN A 126 21.79 23.28 -5.01
C ASN A 126 22.06 22.63 -3.65
N MET A 127 21.43 21.48 -3.40
CA MET A 127 21.48 20.72 -2.14
C MET A 127 20.86 21.42 -0.91
N ALA A 128 20.17 22.57 -1.09
CA ALA A 128 19.48 23.27 0.01
C ALA A 128 18.12 22.64 0.41
N GLY A 129 17.80 21.45 -0.05
CA GLY A 129 16.55 20.76 0.32
C GLY A 129 15.32 21.11 -0.52
N LYS A 130 15.44 21.88 -1.62
CA LYS A 130 14.31 22.24 -2.50
C LYS A 130 13.52 21.03 -2.98
N SER A 131 14.20 20.03 -3.51
CA SER A 131 13.57 18.79 -4.00
C SER A 131 12.94 17.99 -2.86
N THR A 132 13.55 17.97 -1.69
CA THR A 132 12.98 17.35 -0.49
C THR A 132 11.69 18.03 -0.08
N TYR A 133 11.65 19.35 -0.07
CA TYR A 133 10.46 20.12 0.26
C TYR A 133 9.30 19.87 -0.73
N ILE A 134 9.57 19.89 -2.04
CA ILE A 134 8.54 19.62 -3.06
C ILE A 134 7.98 18.20 -2.91
N ARG A 135 8.85 17.21 -2.70
CA ARG A 135 8.42 15.81 -2.47
C ARG A 135 7.63 15.67 -1.17
N GLN A 136 8.02 16.36 -0.11
CA GLN A 136 7.30 16.39 1.16
C GLN A 136 5.85 16.83 0.98
N ILE A 137 5.61 17.93 0.26
CA ILE A 137 4.26 18.45 -0.01
C ILE A 137 3.43 17.41 -0.79
N ALA A 138 4.01 16.82 -1.85
CA ALA A 138 3.33 15.80 -2.64
C ALA A 138 3.00 14.54 -1.82
N LEU A 139 3.91 14.09 -0.95
CA LEU A 139 3.68 12.93 -0.08
C LEU A 139 2.62 13.22 0.98
N ILE A 140 2.60 14.40 1.59
CA ILE A 140 1.56 14.78 2.55
C ILE A 140 0.18 14.80 1.87
N ALA A 141 0.07 15.36 0.66
CA ALA A 141 -1.17 15.32 -0.09
C ALA A 141 -1.61 13.87 -0.37
N LEU A 142 -0.71 13.02 -0.85
CA LEU A 142 -1.01 11.62 -1.12
C LEU A 142 -1.44 10.88 0.14
N MET A 143 -0.70 11.01 1.24
CA MET A 143 -0.99 10.35 2.52
C MET A 143 -2.37 10.75 3.05
N ALA A 144 -2.70 12.04 3.02
CA ALA A 144 -4.02 12.53 3.44
C ALA A 144 -5.15 11.91 2.59
N HIS A 145 -4.98 11.81 1.26
CA HIS A 145 -6.00 11.28 0.36
C HIS A 145 -6.21 9.77 0.46
N ILE A 146 -5.20 9.01 0.88
CA ILE A 146 -5.34 7.57 1.15
C ILE A 146 -5.78 7.26 2.58
N GLY A 147 -6.07 8.29 3.39
CA GLY A 147 -6.57 8.13 4.76
C GLY A 147 -5.50 7.95 5.82
N CYS A 148 -4.23 8.20 5.51
CA CYS A 148 -3.15 8.18 6.47
C CYS A 148 -3.07 9.49 7.26
N TRP A 149 -2.51 9.43 8.46
CA TRP A 149 -2.05 10.61 9.18
C TRP A 149 -0.82 11.20 8.48
N VAL A 150 -0.51 12.46 8.75
CA VAL A 150 0.56 13.18 8.06
C VAL A 150 1.60 13.72 9.04
N PRO A 151 2.89 13.72 8.68
CA PRO A 151 3.97 14.19 9.55
C PRO A 151 4.01 15.72 9.57
N ALA A 152 3.13 16.31 10.34
CA ALA A 152 3.00 17.77 10.53
C ALA A 152 2.53 18.06 11.95
N SER A 153 2.58 19.33 12.37
CA SER A 153 1.97 19.80 13.62
C SER A 153 0.49 20.11 13.44
N ALA A 154 0.10 20.59 12.27
CA ALA A 154 -1.28 20.76 11.82
C ALA A 154 -1.34 20.61 10.29
N CYS A 155 -2.47 20.12 9.79
CA CYS A 155 -2.64 19.93 8.35
C CYS A 155 -4.12 20.05 7.95
N ARG A 156 -4.41 20.91 6.96
CA ARG A 156 -5.71 21.10 6.35
C ARG A 156 -5.58 21.07 4.84
N LEU A 157 -6.33 20.21 4.18
CA LEU A 157 -6.22 19.95 2.76
C LEU A 157 -7.57 19.95 2.08
N GLY A 158 -7.67 20.64 0.94
CA GLY A 158 -8.73 20.45 -0.02
C GLY A 158 -8.56 19.16 -0.80
N LEU A 159 -9.64 18.60 -1.30
CA LEU A 159 -9.59 17.43 -2.18
C LEU A 159 -8.92 17.80 -3.51
N VAL A 160 -7.92 17.04 -3.91
CA VAL A 160 -7.25 17.18 -5.20
C VAL A 160 -7.49 15.92 -6.04
N ASP A 161 -7.71 16.12 -7.33
CA ASP A 161 -7.95 15.03 -8.29
C ASP A 161 -6.66 14.50 -8.92
N ARG A 162 -5.58 15.29 -8.89
CA ARG A 162 -4.30 14.95 -9.53
C ARG A 162 -3.13 15.55 -8.79
N ILE A 163 -2.03 14.81 -8.77
CA ILE A 163 -0.72 15.26 -8.28
C ILE A 163 0.28 15.04 -9.40
N PHE A 164 0.90 16.12 -9.87
CA PHE A 164 1.97 16.05 -10.87
C PHE A 164 3.29 16.48 -10.24
N SER A 165 4.32 15.68 -10.43
CA SER A 165 5.67 16.00 -9.95
C SER A 165 6.70 15.74 -11.03
N ARG A 166 7.59 16.69 -11.26
CA ARG A 166 8.79 16.51 -12.07
C ARG A 166 10.00 16.58 -11.15
N VAL A 167 10.51 15.45 -10.74
CA VAL A 167 11.68 15.33 -9.87
C VAL A 167 12.79 14.64 -10.62
N GLY A 168 13.98 15.20 -10.65
CA GLY A 168 15.18 14.55 -11.22
C GLY A 168 15.71 15.10 -12.55
N ALA A 169 15.18 16.20 -13.10
CA ALA A 169 15.69 16.77 -14.35
C ALA A 169 16.88 17.74 -14.16
N SER A 170 17.29 18.06 -12.93
CA SER A 170 18.30 19.11 -12.66
C SER A 170 19.64 18.59 -12.13
N ASP A 171 19.71 17.32 -11.75
CA ASP A 171 20.96 16.80 -11.15
C ASP A 171 21.96 16.25 -12.19
N ASP A 172 21.52 15.99 -13.44
CA ASP A 172 22.41 15.50 -14.50
C ASP A 172 23.14 16.59 -15.29
N LEU A 173 22.73 17.87 -15.17
CA LEU A 173 23.42 18.96 -15.84
C LEU A 173 24.74 19.36 -15.16
N ALA A 174 25.04 18.84 -13.96
CA ALA A 174 26.30 19.08 -13.27
C ALA A 174 27.35 17.98 -13.52
N ARG A 175 26.96 16.87 -14.16
CA ARG A 175 27.90 15.87 -14.64
C ARG A 175 28.15 16.12 -16.14
N GLY A 176 29.02 17.07 -16.39
CA GLY A 176 29.50 17.35 -17.75
C GLY A 176 30.10 16.09 -18.39
N HIS A 177 29.37 15.51 -19.30
CA HIS A 177 29.83 14.68 -20.42
C HIS A 177 28.98 15.04 -21.64
#